data_66e00222fdd2b3c0c9f5bfe482da409b
#
_entry.id   66e00222fdd2b3c0c9f5bfe482da409b
#
_cell.length_a   1.000
_cell.length_b   1.000
_cell.length_c   1.000
_cell.angle_alpha   90.00
_cell.angle_beta   90.00
_cell.angle_gamma   90.00
#
_symmetry.space_group_name_H-M   'P 1'
#
loop_
_entity.id
_entity.type
_entity.pdbx_description
1 polymer ?
#
loop_
_entity_poly.entity_id
_entity_poly.type
_entity_poly.pdbx_seq_one_letter_code
_entity_poly.pdbx_strand_id
1 'polypeptide(L)'
;MRTNFPIHGSLALAAFFLAACQPMQPGRDGATAGPILLALADPAHAAGAASTSGPANIGEGVQMLETNYPVAEPPFALAADVNAKFVPDIAYDRYDLTKFDFFKPASATPTPLVIYIHGGGFRGLDKDRVYEKQNDRDDINAFLARGIAFITINYRLLENENETAGVKKCLEDSKRALQAIRYHAADLNIDPERIVLWGSSAGAGTSLWLALNDDMADATNVDPILRESTRVLGVAGKIPQTTYDFDRWETDIYPDFSFTLEAAFARDPEGELEPRLLNFYAIESMDDYATTAIDDYREDVDMLDMVSSDDPELWLQSTSVPLGVPETEGALLHHPFFVRELVEATDAAGVATVYAWGYGNEINASERQEASRDFLIRKLTD
;
A
#
# COMPACT_ATOMS: atom_id res chain seq x y z
N MET A 1 55.19 4.50 -31.89
CA MET A 1 54.20 5.32 -32.63
C MET A 1 52.95 5.36 -31.80
N ARG A 2 52.67 6.53 -31.24
CA ARG A 2 51.44 6.78 -30.44
C ARG A 2 50.41 7.36 -31.40
N THR A 3 49.23 6.79 -31.46
CA THR A 3 48.07 7.38 -32.12
C THR A 3 46.97 7.59 -31.08
N ASN A 4 46.74 8.86 -30.77
CA ASN A 4 45.61 9.35 -30.00
C ASN A 4 44.34 9.28 -30.85
N PHE A 5 43.23 8.80 -30.25
CA PHE A 5 41.86 9.08 -30.71
C PHE A 5 41.10 9.82 -29.63
N PRO A 6 40.33 10.83 -29.99
CA PRO A 6 39.62 11.67 -29.00
C PRO A 6 38.30 11.04 -28.59
N ILE A 7 38.06 11.15 -27.30
CA ILE A 7 36.76 10.85 -26.64
C ILE A 7 35.84 12.05 -26.90
N HIS A 8 34.80 11.87 -27.70
CA HIS A 8 33.67 12.77 -27.70
C HIS A 8 32.51 12.09 -26.95
N GLY A 9 32.27 12.60 -25.76
CA GLY A 9 31.12 12.25 -24.94
C GLY A 9 29.83 12.77 -25.56
N SER A 10 28.82 11.97 -25.47
CA SER A 10 27.42 12.41 -25.59
C SER A 10 26.76 12.33 -24.23
N LEU A 11 26.69 13.49 -23.59
CA LEU A 11 25.71 13.76 -22.53
C LEU A 11 24.32 13.86 -23.19
N ALA A 12 23.50 12.84 -23.05
CA ALA A 12 22.05 12.97 -23.21
C ALA A 12 21.40 11.65 -22.74
N LEU A 13 21.09 11.51 -21.46
CA LEU A 13 19.95 10.76 -20.92
C LEU A 13 19.91 10.88 -19.39
N ALA A 14 19.58 12.08 -18.92
CA ALA A 14 19.23 12.29 -17.51
C ALA A 14 18.19 13.41 -17.42
N ALA A 15 16.98 13.16 -17.92
CA ALA A 15 15.87 14.08 -17.74
C ALA A 15 14.53 13.34 -17.97
N PHE A 16 14.17 12.37 -17.12
CA PHE A 16 12.83 11.80 -17.16
C PHE A 16 12.42 11.11 -15.83
N PHE A 17 12.77 11.65 -14.68
CA PHE A 17 12.21 11.15 -13.40
C PHE A 17 12.11 12.22 -12.29
N LEU A 18 11.96 13.49 -12.66
CA LEU A 18 11.71 14.58 -11.71
C LEU A 18 10.38 15.28 -12.06
N ALA A 19 9.27 14.56 -11.97
CA ALA A 19 7.94 15.16 -12.09
C ALA A 19 6.91 14.35 -11.28
N ALA A 20 7.06 14.33 -9.98
CA ALA A 20 6.01 13.79 -9.09
C ALA A 20 6.04 14.40 -7.68
N CYS A 21 6.52 15.62 -7.49
CA CYS A 21 6.26 16.37 -6.26
C CYS A 21 6.28 17.85 -6.60
N GLN A 22 5.17 18.38 -7.14
CA GLN A 22 4.90 19.82 -7.05
C GLN A 22 3.55 20.03 -6.37
N PRO A 23 3.48 20.91 -5.36
CA PRO A 23 2.22 21.23 -4.71
C PRO A 23 1.31 21.97 -5.69
N MET A 24 0.03 21.58 -5.74
CA MET A 24 -1.01 22.30 -6.47
C MET A 24 -1.18 23.70 -5.86
N GLN A 25 -1.01 24.72 -6.68
CA GLN A 25 -1.35 26.10 -6.35
C GLN A 25 -2.88 26.26 -6.28
N PRO A 26 -3.43 26.93 -5.26
CA PRO A 26 -4.87 27.18 -5.19
C PRO A 26 -5.30 28.22 -6.22
N GLY A 27 -6.31 27.89 -7.01
CA GLY A 27 -6.98 28.81 -7.92
C GLY A 27 -7.63 29.98 -7.15
N ARG A 28 -7.38 31.20 -7.63
CA ARG A 28 -8.08 32.40 -7.19
C ARG A 28 -9.49 32.38 -7.75
N ASP A 29 -10.48 32.31 -6.87
CA ASP A 29 -11.74 33.04 -7.07
C ASP A 29 -12.32 33.39 -5.69
N GLY A 30 -12.64 34.70 -5.54
CA GLY A 30 -12.98 35.30 -4.28
C GLY A 30 -14.42 35.08 -3.88
N ALA A 31 -14.60 34.74 -2.61
CA ALA A 31 -15.84 35.01 -1.89
C ALA A 31 -15.50 35.37 -0.44
N THR A 32 -15.93 36.53 -0.03
CA THR A 32 -15.77 37.13 1.29
C THR A 32 -16.55 36.38 2.34
N ALA A 33 -15.87 35.85 3.37
CA ALA A 33 -16.49 35.32 4.58
C ALA A 33 -16.18 36.26 5.76
N GLY A 34 -17.21 36.63 6.49
CA GLY A 34 -17.13 37.45 7.69
C GLY A 34 -16.71 36.61 8.94
N PRO A 35 -16.38 37.25 10.06
CA PRO A 35 -15.69 36.61 11.17
C PRO A 35 -16.59 35.70 12.01
N ILE A 36 -16.14 34.50 12.27
CA ILE A 36 -16.76 33.57 13.27
C ILE A 36 -15.98 33.69 14.56
N LEU A 37 -16.73 33.97 15.62
CA LEU A 37 -16.33 34.19 16.98
C LEU A 37 -15.77 32.88 17.61
N LEU A 38 -14.56 32.97 18.18
CA LEU A 38 -13.98 31.90 19.02
C LEU A 38 -14.68 31.91 20.38
N ALA A 39 -15.31 30.80 20.74
CA ALA A 39 -15.76 30.55 22.11
C ALA A 39 -14.77 29.59 22.79
N LEU A 40 -14.05 30.10 23.78
CA LEU A 40 -13.22 29.36 24.72
C LEU A 40 -14.13 28.50 25.61
N ALA A 41 -13.90 27.21 25.69
CA ALA A 41 -14.51 26.32 26.67
C ALA A 41 -13.49 25.93 27.75
N ASP A 42 -13.85 26.14 28.99
CA ASP A 42 -13.15 25.91 30.24
C ASP A 42 -13.02 24.42 30.57
N PRO A 43 -11.93 23.94 31.18
CA PRO A 43 -11.76 22.54 31.59
C PRO A 43 -12.14 22.36 33.07
N ALA A 44 -13.37 21.99 33.37
CA ALA A 44 -13.71 21.35 34.66
C ALA A 44 -15.09 20.70 34.57
N HIS A 45 -15.10 19.35 34.52
CA HIS A 45 -15.96 18.52 35.39
C HIS A 45 -15.82 17.04 35.02
N ALA A 46 -14.99 16.37 35.79
CA ALA A 46 -15.08 14.92 35.92
C ALA A 46 -16.14 14.62 36.98
N ALA A 47 -17.19 13.87 36.62
CA ALA A 47 -17.80 12.82 37.42
C ALA A 47 -19.23 12.48 36.94
N GLY A 48 -19.43 11.24 36.56
CA GLY A 48 -20.63 10.47 36.87
C GLY A 48 -21.93 10.81 36.14
N ALA A 49 -22.20 10.13 35.02
CA ALA A 49 -23.53 9.63 34.70
C ALA A 49 -23.40 8.45 33.75
N ALA A 50 -23.69 7.26 34.23
CA ALA A 50 -23.93 6.10 33.37
C ALA A 50 -25.17 6.38 32.53
N SER A 51 -24.96 6.80 31.30
CA SER A 51 -25.99 6.87 30.28
C SER A 51 -26.06 5.47 29.65
N THR A 52 -27.15 4.78 29.83
CA THR A 52 -27.56 3.63 29.05
C THR A 52 -27.82 4.07 27.62
N SER A 53 -26.75 4.21 26.84
CA SER A 53 -26.87 4.28 25.40
C SER A 53 -27.18 2.85 24.92
N GLY A 54 -28.35 2.67 24.33
CA GLY A 54 -28.67 1.48 23.54
C GLY A 54 -27.60 1.25 22.46
N PRO A 55 -27.57 0.07 21.82
CA PRO A 55 -26.50 -0.27 20.89
C PRO A 55 -26.34 0.85 19.87
N ALA A 56 -25.15 1.41 19.83
CA ALA A 56 -24.78 2.36 18.78
C ALA A 56 -25.12 1.70 17.44
N ASN A 57 -25.82 2.42 16.62
CA ASN A 57 -26.25 1.95 15.31
C ASN A 57 -25.01 1.85 14.43
N ILE A 58 -24.30 0.71 14.50
CA ILE A 58 -23.07 0.43 13.79
C ILE A 58 -23.35 0.25 12.29
N GLY A 59 -24.65 0.23 11.91
CA GLY A 59 -25.10 0.05 10.53
C GLY A 59 -25.18 1.31 9.67
N GLU A 60 -25.03 2.52 10.22
CA GLU A 60 -25.21 3.75 9.42
C GLU A 60 -23.96 4.22 8.65
N GLY A 61 -22.80 3.60 8.87
CA GLY A 61 -21.55 3.98 8.17
C GLY A 61 -21.23 3.19 6.91
N VAL A 62 -21.83 2.04 6.72
CA VAL A 62 -21.50 1.14 5.61
C VAL A 62 -22.76 0.76 4.85
N GLN A 63 -23.43 1.74 4.28
CA GLN A 63 -24.32 1.47 3.13
C GLN A 63 -23.46 1.14 1.90
N MET A 64 -22.49 0.23 2.06
CA MET A 64 -21.53 -0.07 1.01
C MET A 64 -22.15 -0.61 -0.25
N LEU A 65 -23.31 -1.21 -0.16
CA LEU A 65 -23.85 -1.94 -1.32
C LEU A 65 -25.38 -1.95 -1.29
N GLU A 66 -25.97 -0.78 -1.15
CA GLU A 66 -27.26 -0.64 -1.77
C GLU A 66 -27.09 -1.00 -3.25
N THR A 67 -27.95 -1.84 -3.77
CA THR A 67 -27.95 -2.39 -5.12
C THR A 67 -27.93 -1.35 -6.26
N ASN A 68 -27.66 -0.10 -5.99
CA ASN A 68 -27.80 1.09 -6.82
C ASN A 68 -26.54 1.96 -6.94
N TYR A 69 -25.33 1.44 -6.74
CA TYR A 69 -24.16 2.24 -7.16
C TYR A 69 -24.24 2.51 -8.65
N PRO A 70 -24.14 3.77 -9.07
CA PRO A 70 -24.27 4.10 -10.48
C PRO A 70 -23.09 3.50 -11.25
N VAL A 71 -23.41 2.69 -12.23
CA VAL A 71 -22.41 2.24 -13.21
C VAL A 71 -21.98 3.47 -13.99
N ALA A 72 -20.67 3.66 -14.11
CA ALA A 72 -20.07 4.73 -14.88
C ALA A 72 -19.27 4.20 -16.08
N GLU A 73 -18.86 5.10 -16.95
CA GLU A 73 -17.89 4.78 -18.01
C GLU A 73 -16.53 4.48 -17.35
N PRO A 74 -15.83 3.42 -17.76
CA PRO A 74 -14.48 3.13 -17.27
C PRO A 74 -13.52 4.29 -17.55
N PRO A 75 -12.54 4.54 -16.66
CA PRO A 75 -11.57 5.64 -16.81
C PRO A 75 -10.58 5.43 -17.98
N PHE A 76 -10.59 4.24 -18.59
CA PHE A 76 -9.84 3.90 -19.80
C PHE A 76 -10.62 2.93 -20.68
N ALA A 77 -10.24 2.80 -21.94
CA ALA A 77 -10.88 1.91 -22.86
C ALA A 77 -10.65 0.44 -22.49
N LEU A 78 -11.74 -0.30 -22.28
CA LEU A 78 -11.67 -1.74 -22.11
C LEU A 78 -11.39 -2.41 -23.48
N ALA A 79 -10.72 -3.56 -23.45
CA ALA A 79 -10.48 -4.37 -24.63
C ALA A 79 -11.81 -4.86 -25.23
N ALA A 80 -11.86 -5.07 -26.55
CA ALA A 80 -13.10 -5.36 -27.26
C ALA A 80 -13.79 -6.68 -26.83
N ASP A 81 -13.04 -7.60 -26.25
CA ASP A 81 -13.49 -8.88 -25.70
C ASP A 81 -13.85 -8.83 -24.21
N VAL A 82 -13.64 -7.69 -23.56
CA VAL A 82 -13.96 -7.49 -22.15
C VAL A 82 -15.40 -7.00 -21.99
N ASN A 83 -16.19 -7.79 -21.26
CA ASN A 83 -17.54 -7.40 -20.83
C ASN A 83 -17.54 -7.21 -19.31
N ALA A 84 -17.31 -5.98 -18.87
CA ALA A 84 -17.30 -5.62 -17.47
C ALA A 84 -18.01 -4.28 -17.23
N LYS A 85 -18.55 -4.10 -16.02
CA LYS A 85 -19.10 -2.83 -15.54
C LYS A 85 -18.07 -2.16 -14.65
N PHE A 86 -18.04 -0.83 -14.69
CA PHE A 86 -17.24 -0.02 -13.79
C PHE A 86 -18.15 0.70 -12.78
N VAL A 87 -17.82 0.57 -11.51
CA VAL A 87 -18.52 1.22 -10.39
C VAL A 87 -17.51 1.97 -9.55
N PRO A 88 -17.43 3.30 -9.65
CA PRO A 88 -16.49 4.09 -8.89
C PRO A 88 -16.95 4.36 -7.45
N ASP A 89 -16.00 4.68 -6.60
CA ASP A 89 -16.19 5.33 -5.29
C ASP A 89 -17.12 4.59 -4.31
N ILE A 90 -17.07 3.27 -4.31
CA ILE A 90 -17.80 2.46 -3.33
C ILE A 90 -17.15 2.67 -1.95
N ALA A 91 -17.89 3.22 -0.99
CA ALA A 91 -17.38 3.44 0.36
C ALA A 91 -17.31 2.14 1.16
N TYR A 92 -16.19 1.88 1.84
CA TYR A 92 -16.05 0.75 2.77
C TYR A 92 -15.95 1.19 4.24
N ASP A 93 -15.84 2.50 4.48
CA ASP A 93 -15.96 3.11 5.81
C ASP A 93 -16.45 4.57 5.64
N ARG A 94 -16.57 5.28 6.76
CA ARG A 94 -17.16 6.63 6.90
C ARG A 94 -16.24 7.78 6.44
N TYR A 95 -14.95 7.53 6.18
CA TYR A 95 -14.01 8.58 5.80
C TYR A 95 -14.02 8.82 4.28
N ASP A 96 -13.72 10.03 3.86
CA ASP A 96 -13.77 10.41 2.44
C ASP A 96 -12.81 9.58 1.57
N LEU A 97 -11.66 9.18 2.11
CA LEU A 97 -10.68 8.36 1.41
C LEU A 97 -10.90 6.84 1.56
N THR A 98 -11.89 6.39 2.34
CA THR A 98 -12.16 4.96 2.50
C THR A 98 -13.14 4.46 1.44
N LYS A 99 -12.67 4.47 0.18
CA LYS A 99 -13.44 4.09 -1.01
C LYS A 99 -12.62 3.20 -1.93
N PHE A 100 -13.31 2.46 -2.76
CA PHE A 100 -12.70 1.68 -3.84
C PHE A 100 -13.46 1.81 -5.15
N ASP A 101 -12.77 1.56 -6.26
CA ASP A 101 -13.36 1.39 -7.58
C ASP A 101 -13.44 -0.09 -7.91
N PHE A 102 -14.49 -0.48 -8.59
CA PHE A 102 -14.77 -1.88 -8.90
C PHE A 102 -15.03 -2.10 -10.37
N PHE A 103 -14.25 -2.96 -11.01
CA PHE A 103 -14.51 -3.52 -12.32
C PHE A 103 -15.10 -4.92 -12.15
N LYS A 104 -16.39 -5.03 -12.44
CA LYS A 104 -17.18 -6.26 -12.31
C LYS A 104 -17.36 -6.94 -13.65
N PRO A 105 -16.67 -8.07 -13.92
CA PRO A 105 -16.90 -8.82 -15.14
C PRO A 105 -18.31 -9.42 -15.15
N ALA A 106 -18.87 -9.60 -16.35
CA ALA A 106 -20.14 -10.28 -16.51
C ALA A 106 -19.96 -11.77 -16.20
N SER A 107 -20.57 -12.24 -15.13
CA SER A 107 -20.50 -13.64 -14.69
C SER A 107 -21.78 -14.06 -13.97
N ALA A 108 -22.23 -15.30 -14.23
CA ALA A 108 -23.32 -15.94 -13.51
C ALA A 108 -22.89 -16.61 -12.20
N THR A 109 -21.60 -16.76 -11.99
CA THR A 109 -21.00 -17.34 -10.78
C THR A 109 -20.05 -16.34 -10.11
N PRO A 110 -19.80 -16.47 -8.80
CA PRO A 110 -18.80 -15.63 -8.12
C PRO A 110 -17.45 -15.66 -8.83
N THR A 111 -16.81 -14.48 -8.94
CA THR A 111 -15.57 -14.27 -9.68
C THR A 111 -14.39 -14.14 -8.73
N PRO A 112 -13.18 -14.66 -9.07
CA PRO A 112 -11.98 -14.35 -8.34
C PRO A 112 -11.65 -12.85 -8.44
N LEU A 113 -10.82 -12.35 -7.52
CA LEU A 113 -10.56 -10.92 -7.36
C LEU A 113 -9.08 -10.59 -7.23
N VAL A 114 -8.65 -9.57 -7.95
CA VAL A 114 -7.40 -8.83 -7.70
C VAL A 114 -7.74 -7.51 -7.00
N ILE A 115 -7.10 -7.24 -5.85
CA ILE A 115 -7.18 -5.95 -5.15
C ILE A 115 -5.85 -5.23 -5.35
N TYR A 116 -5.90 -4.03 -5.94
CA TYR A 116 -4.74 -3.15 -6.07
C TYR A 116 -4.71 -2.11 -4.94
N ILE A 117 -3.52 -1.94 -4.34
CA ILE A 117 -3.25 -0.95 -3.30
C ILE A 117 -2.18 0.00 -3.84
N HIS A 118 -2.50 1.30 -3.89
CA HIS A 118 -1.58 2.30 -4.45
C HIS A 118 -0.41 2.61 -3.51
N GLY A 119 0.69 3.07 -4.08
CA GLY A 119 1.85 3.59 -3.34
C GLY A 119 1.68 5.04 -2.91
N GLY A 120 2.80 5.79 -2.88
CA GLY A 120 2.78 7.21 -2.54
C GLY A 120 3.27 7.51 -1.13
N GLY A 121 3.98 6.56 -0.49
CA GLY A 121 4.60 6.73 0.83
C GLY A 121 3.59 7.04 1.93
N PHE A 122 2.34 6.60 1.78
CA PHE A 122 1.20 6.88 2.65
C PHE A 122 0.81 8.36 2.75
N ARG A 123 1.35 9.23 1.89
CA ARG A 123 1.16 10.69 1.96
C ARG A 123 0.50 11.29 0.72
N GLY A 124 0.26 10.49 -0.30
CA GLY A 124 -0.31 10.96 -1.55
C GLY A 124 -0.67 9.83 -2.49
N LEU A 125 -1.02 10.22 -3.71
CA LEU A 125 -1.61 9.37 -4.74
C LEU A 125 -3.05 8.95 -4.39
N ASP A 126 -3.66 8.25 -5.32
CA ASP A 126 -5.05 7.82 -5.27
C ASP A 126 -5.19 6.46 -5.95
N LYS A 127 -6.30 5.78 -5.71
CA LYS A 127 -6.68 4.53 -6.36
C LYS A 127 -6.63 4.61 -7.90
N ASP A 128 -6.81 5.83 -8.46
CA ASP A 128 -6.76 6.09 -9.90
C ASP A 128 -5.36 5.93 -10.49
N ARG A 129 -4.32 5.90 -9.66
CA ARG A 129 -2.93 5.77 -10.10
C ARG A 129 -2.70 4.59 -11.03
N VAL A 130 -3.39 3.49 -10.79
CA VAL A 130 -3.28 2.28 -11.61
C VAL A 130 -3.81 2.48 -13.04
N TYR A 131 -4.63 3.51 -13.26
CA TYR A 131 -5.18 3.82 -14.59
C TYR A 131 -4.27 4.69 -15.46
N GLU A 132 -3.20 5.26 -14.91
CA GLU A 132 -2.33 6.17 -15.64
C GLU A 132 -1.40 5.48 -16.62
N LYS A 133 -0.90 4.28 -16.29
CA LYS A 133 0.08 3.56 -17.10
C LYS A 133 -0.60 2.54 -18.02
N GLN A 134 -0.14 2.51 -19.29
CA GLN A 134 -0.68 1.57 -20.26
C GLN A 134 -0.53 0.11 -19.83
N ASN A 135 0.65 -0.27 -19.29
CA ASN A 135 0.88 -1.64 -18.84
C ASN A 135 -0.09 -2.08 -17.74
N ASP A 136 -0.38 -1.19 -16.78
CA ASP A 136 -1.31 -1.51 -15.69
C ASP A 136 -2.75 -1.64 -16.22
N ARG A 137 -3.15 -0.80 -17.20
CA ARG A 137 -4.43 -0.94 -17.91
C ARG A 137 -4.52 -2.24 -18.71
N ASP A 138 -3.42 -2.64 -19.34
CA ASP A 138 -3.35 -3.91 -20.08
C ASP A 138 -3.46 -5.11 -19.13
N ASP A 139 -2.87 -5.02 -17.92
CA ASP A 139 -3.00 -6.03 -16.88
C ASP A 139 -4.45 -6.13 -16.38
N ILE A 140 -5.13 -4.99 -16.12
CA ILE A 140 -6.55 -4.96 -15.74
C ILE A 140 -7.42 -5.60 -16.84
N ASN A 141 -7.22 -5.23 -18.12
CA ASN A 141 -7.93 -5.85 -19.23
C ASN A 141 -7.70 -7.37 -19.30
N ALA A 142 -6.48 -7.83 -19.02
CA ALA A 142 -6.16 -9.25 -19.02
C ALA A 142 -6.85 -10.03 -17.88
N PHE A 143 -7.03 -9.41 -16.71
CA PHE A 143 -7.83 -9.97 -15.60
C PHE A 143 -9.30 -10.09 -16.01
N LEU A 144 -9.88 -8.98 -16.48
CA LEU A 144 -11.31 -8.91 -16.86
C LEU A 144 -11.66 -9.86 -18.00
N ALA A 145 -10.78 -10.03 -19.01
CA ALA A 145 -10.96 -10.96 -20.10
C ALA A 145 -11.02 -12.44 -19.64
N ARG A 146 -10.47 -12.72 -18.44
CA ARG A 146 -10.51 -14.05 -17.80
C ARG A 146 -11.63 -14.20 -16.78
N GLY A 147 -12.52 -13.21 -16.68
CA GLY A 147 -13.59 -13.21 -15.69
C GLY A 147 -13.09 -12.96 -14.26
N ILE A 148 -11.89 -12.42 -14.10
CA ILE A 148 -11.33 -12.01 -12.81
C ILE A 148 -11.75 -10.57 -12.55
N ALA A 149 -12.38 -10.32 -11.42
CA ALA A 149 -12.76 -8.98 -10.98
C ALA A 149 -11.52 -8.17 -10.55
N PHE A 150 -11.62 -6.85 -10.63
CA PHE A 150 -10.56 -5.95 -10.22
C PHE A 150 -11.10 -4.83 -9.33
N ILE A 151 -10.44 -4.62 -8.20
CA ILE A 151 -10.70 -3.52 -7.27
C ILE A 151 -9.41 -2.73 -7.06
N THR A 152 -9.49 -1.41 -7.00
CA THR A 152 -8.43 -0.55 -6.51
C THR A 152 -8.96 0.26 -5.33
N ILE A 153 -8.21 0.30 -4.22
CA ILE A 153 -8.63 0.93 -2.98
C ILE A 153 -7.87 2.23 -2.71
N ASN A 154 -8.55 3.19 -2.10
CA ASN A 154 -7.95 4.27 -1.33
C ASN A 154 -7.90 3.89 0.15
N TYR A 155 -7.07 4.59 0.90
CA TYR A 155 -6.95 4.53 2.36
C TYR A 155 -6.61 5.93 2.88
N ARG A 156 -6.87 6.23 4.16
CA ARG A 156 -6.48 7.52 4.74
C ARG A 156 -4.97 7.69 4.65
N LEU A 157 -4.55 8.89 4.31
CA LEU A 157 -3.13 9.25 4.21
C LEU A 157 -2.61 9.79 5.54
N LEU A 158 -1.29 9.73 5.73
CA LEU A 158 -0.61 10.43 6.82
C LEU A 158 -0.80 11.94 6.66
N GLU A 159 -1.08 12.62 7.75
CA GLU A 159 -1.16 14.06 7.79
C GLU A 159 0.24 14.66 7.84
N ASN A 160 0.44 15.82 7.23
CA ASN A 160 1.74 16.48 7.24
C ASN A 160 2.07 17.05 8.62
N GLU A 161 1.04 17.44 9.37
CA GLU A 161 1.15 18.06 10.69
C GLU A 161 0.13 17.38 11.62
N ASN A 162 0.52 17.20 12.87
CA ASN A 162 -0.34 16.63 13.92
C ASN A 162 -0.86 15.21 13.63
N GLU A 163 -0.07 14.38 12.97
CA GLU A 163 -0.39 12.95 12.81
C GLU A 163 -0.48 12.27 14.18
N THR A 164 -1.56 11.55 14.44
CA THR A 164 -1.85 10.96 15.75
C THR A 164 -2.00 9.44 15.76
N ALA A 165 -2.04 8.83 14.57
CA ALA A 165 -2.26 7.38 14.43
C ALA A 165 -1.13 6.69 13.63
N GLY A 166 -0.33 7.48 12.93
CA GLY A 166 0.76 6.99 12.11
C GLY A 166 0.31 6.07 10.96
N VAL A 167 1.25 5.26 10.48
CA VAL A 167 0.99 4.36 9.35
C VAL A 167 -0.07 3.31 9.66
N LYS A 168 -0.26 2.94 10.92
CA LYS A 168 -1.26 1.93 11.31
C LYS A 168 -2.66 2.29 10.83
N LYS A 169 -3.04 3.58 10.78
CA LYS A 169 -4.36 3.95 10.22
C LYS A 169 -4.49 3.62 8.72
N CYS A 170 -3.40 3.73 7.96
CA CYS A 170 -3.39 3.39 6.53
C CYS A 170 -3.50 1.88 6.31
N LEU A 171 -2.77 1.12 7.14
CA LEU A 171 -2.77 -0.36 7.14
C LEU A 171 -4.13 -0.91 7.58
N GLU A 172 -4.68 -0.37 8.68
CA GLU A 172 -6.00 -0.76 9.21
C GLU A 172 -7.15 -0.42 8.26
N ASP A 173 -7.09 0.72 7.55
CA ASP A 173 -8.07 1.02 6.50
C ASP A 173 -8.00 0.01 5.36
N SER A 174 -6.80 -0.40 4.95
CA SER A 174 -6.61 -1.40 3.90
C SER A 174 -7.08 -2.80 4.35
N LYS A 175 -6.85 -3.17 5.63
CA LYS A 175 -7.42 -4.37 6.26
C LYS A 175 -8.94 -4.33 6.22
N ARG A 176 -9.52 -3.21 6.67
CA ARG A 176 -10.97 -3.04 6.66
C ARG A 176 -11.54 -3.10 5.25
N ALA A 177 -10.85 -2.56 4.23
CA ALA A 177 -11.28 -2.68 2.84
C ALA A 177 -11.35 -4.14 2.39
N LEU A 178 -10.33 -4.94 2.65
CA LEU A 178 -10.32 -6.38 2.35
C LEU A 178 -11.46 -7.12 3.07
N GLN A 179 -11.61 -6.88 4.36
CA GLN A 179 -12.68 -7.50 5.17
C GLN A 179 -14.08 -7.07 4.71
N ALA A 180 -14.27 -5.79 4.37
CA ALA A 180 -15.52 -5.28 3.87
C ALA A 180 -15.89 -5.85 2.50
N ILE A 181 -14.93 -5.96 1.59
CA ILE A 181 -15.11 -6.62 0.29
C ILE A 181 -15.51 -8.09 0.49
N ARG A 182 -14.90 -8.78 1.44
CA ARG A 182 -15.21 -10.18 1.76
C ARG A 182 -16.59 -10.34 2.38
N TYR A 183 -16.94 -9.48 3.34
CA TYR A 183 -18.26 -9.46 3.95
C TYR A 183 -19.40 -9.27 2.93
N HIS A 184 -19.15 -8.44 1.91
CA HIS A 184 -20.11 -8.17 0.84
C HIS A 184 -19.85 -8.99 -0.45
N ALA A 185 -19.09 -10.06 -0.37
CA ALA A 185 -18.70 -10.85 -1.54
C ALA A 185 -19.91 -11.34 -2.36
N ALA A 186 -20.99 -11.72 -1.70
CA ALA A 186 -22.23 -12.16 -2.37
C ALA A 186 -22.86 -11.04 -3.22
N ASP A 187 -22.93 -9.81 -2.71
CA ASP A 187 -23.49 -8.64 -3.40
C ASP A 187 -22.60 -8.20 -4.57
N LEU A 188 -21.28 -8.28 -4.38
CA LEU A 188 -20.29 -8.01 -5.39
C LEU A 188 -20.20 -9.12 -6.46
N ASN A 189 -20.73 -10.31 -6.18
CA ASN A 189 -20.53 -11.52 -6.98
C ASN A 189 -19.05 -11.91 -7.07
N ILE A 190 -18.34 -11.85 -5.93
CA ILE A 190 -16.93 -12.22 -5.76
C ILE A 190 -16.87 -13.54 -4.99
N ASP A 191 -15.89 -14.36 -5.33
CA ASP A 191 -15.51 -15.54 -4.55
C ASP A 191 -14.57 -15.10 -3.40
N PRO A 192 -15.02 -15.11 -2.13
CA PRO A 192 -14.24 -14.63 -1.00
C PRO A 192 -12.97 -15.47 -0.73
N GLU A 193 -12.91 -16.70 -1.24
CA GLU A 193 -11.75 -17.58 -1.07
C GLU A 193 -10.68 -17.38 -2.15
N ARG A 194 -11.00 -16.63 -3.22
CA ARG A 194 -10.08 -16.40 -4.34
C ARG A 194 -9.76 -14.92 -4.50
N ILE A 195 -8.98 -14.40 -3.54
CA ILE A 195 -8.50 -13.00 -3.51
C ILE A 195 -6.98 -12.98 -3.51
N VAL A 196 -6.39 -12.12 -4.33
CA VAL A 196 -4.95 -11.80 -4.34
C VAL A 196 -4.74 -10.31 -4.23
N LEU A 197 -3.57 -9.90 -3.72
CA LEU A 197 -3.21 -8.49 -3.58
C LEU A 197 -2.13 -8.11 -4.60
N TRP A 198 -2.22 -6.90 -5.09
CA TRP A 198 -1.24 -6.29 -5.98
C TRP A 198 -0.91 -4.88 -5.51
N GLY A 199 0.37 -4.55 -5.36
CA GLY A 199 0.77 -3.22 -4.89
C GLY A 199 2.14 -2.78 -5.39
N SER A 200 2.41 -1.49 -5.22
CA SER A 200 3.70 -0.89 -5.50
C SER A 200 4.11 0.05 -4.37
N SER A 201 5.41 0.04 -3.99
CA SER A 201 5.94 0.90 -2.91
C SER A 201 5.14 0.70 -1.61
N ALA A 202 4.63 1.76 -0.97
CA ALA A 202 3.78 1.68 0.22
C ALA A 202 2.60 0.69 0.06
N GLY A 203 1.98 0.62 -1.14
CA GLY A 203 0.92 -0.35 -1.41
C GLY A 203 1.41 -1.79 -1.47
N ALA A 204 2.66 -2.01 -1.90
CA ALA A 204 3.28 -3.33 -1.83
C ALA A 204 3.59 -3.72 -0.37
N GLY A 205 4.14 -2.79 0.42
CA GLY A 205 4.34 -3.01 1.86
C GLY A 205 3.04 -3.29 2.60
N THR A 206 1.97 -2.53 2.30
CA THR A 206 0.62 -2.80 2.84
C THR A 206 0.11 -4.19 2.45
N SER A 207 0.31 -4.60 1.18
CA SER A 207 -0.10 -5.93 0.72
C SER A 207 0.66 -7.04 1.43
N LEU A 208 1.96 -6.83 1.70
CA LEU A 208 2.78 -7.76 2.50
C LEU A 208 2.32 -7.79 3.95
N TRP A 209 2.08 -6.63 4.56
CA TRP A 209 1.56 -6.55 5.93
C TRP A 209 0.25 -7.33 6.10
N LEU A 210 -0.68 -7.20 5.13
CA LEU A 210 -1.93 -7.96 5.15
C LEU A 210 -1.74 -9.47 5.01
N ALA A 211 -0.76 -9.88 4.23
CA ALA A 211 -0.58 -11.28 3.87
C ALA A 211 0.29 -12.08 4.85
N LEU A 212 1.28 -11.41 5.47
CA LEU A 212 2.24 -12.03 6.40
C LEU A 212 1.80 -11.96 7.86
N ASN A 213 0.80 -11.14 8.21
CA ASN A 213 0.13 -11.23 9.50
C ASN A 213 -0.64 -12.55 9.60
N ASP A 214 -0.79 -13.06 10.81
CA ASP A 214 -1.81 -14.05 11.12
C ASP A 214 -3.19 -13.56 10.68
N ASP A 215 -4.17 -14.47 10.56
CA ASP A 215 -5.53 -14.06 10.21
C ASP A 215 -6.08 -13.06 11.25
N MET A 216 -6.26 -11.81 10.83
CA MET A 216 -6.71 -10.73 11.69
C MET A 216 -8.24 -10.69 11.88
N ALA A 217 -8.94 -11.80 11.60
CA ALA A 217 -10.37 -11.94 11.88
C ALA A 217 -10.66 -11.92 13.38
N ASP A 218 -11.49 -11.01 13.85
CA ASP A 218 -11.98 -11.01 15.24
C ASP A 218 -13.41 -11.53 15.30
N ALA A 219 -13.57 -12.85 15.47
CA ALA A 219 -14.88 -13.50 15.51
C ALA A 219 -15.83 -12.97 16.59
N THR A 220 -15.30 -12.23 17.58
CA THR A 220 -16.06 -11.65 18.69
C THR A 220 -16.43 -10.20 18.50
N ASN A 221 -15.90 -9.57 17.45
CA ASN A 221 -16.11 -8.15 17.20
C ASN A 221 -17.60 -7.82 16.99
N VAL A 222 -18.01 -6.67 17.49
CA VAL A 222 -19.39 -6.18 17.30
C VAL A 222 -19.65 -5.76 15.85
N ASP A 223 -18.63 -5.26 15.14
CA ASP A 223 -18.68 -4.98 13.72
C ASP A 223 -18.50 -6.29 12.93
N PRO A 224 -19.50 -6.76 12.18
CA PRO A 224 -19.42 -8.00 11.45
C PRO A 224 -18.35 -8.00 10.35
N ILE A 225 -17.95 -6.84 9.82
CA ILE A 225 -16.89 -6.71 8.85
C ILE A 225 -15.55 -7.18 9.44
N LEU A 226 -15.25 -6.83 10.68
CA LEU A 226 -14.00 -7.20 11.33
C LEU A 226 -13.92 -8.70 11.72
N ARG A 227 -14.99 -9.45 11.50
CA ARG A 227 -15.02 -10.91 11.67
C ARG A 227 -14.51 -11.67 10.43
N GLU A 228 -14.40 -10.97 9.29
CA GLU A 228 -13.95 -11.58 8.05
C GLU A 228 -12.43 -11.81 8.06
N SER A 229 -12.02 -12.89 7.45
CA SER A 229 -10.61 -13.27 7.32
C SER A 229 -9.81 -12.25 6.50
N THR A 230 -8.53 -12.10 6.81
CA THR A 230 -7.57 -11.31 6.04
C THR A 230 -6.67 -12.17 5.14
N ARG A 231 -6.76 -13.49 5.21
CA ARG A 231 -5.95 -14.41 4.40
C ARG A 231 -6.22 -14.23 2.90
N VAL A 232 -5.17 -14.28 2.11
CA VAL A 232 -5.21 -14.15 0.64
C VAL A 232 -4.39 -15.25 -0.02
N LEU A 233 -4.60 -15.49 -1.32
CA LEU A 233 -3.92 -16.58 -2.05
C LEU A 233 -2.51 -16.21 -2.50
N GLY A 234 -2.16 -14.92 -2.56
CA GLY A 234 -0.85 -14.46 -2.99
C GLY A 234 -0.75 -12.94 -3.06
N VAL A 235 0.48 -12.45 -3.11
CA VAL A 235 0.80 -11.02 -3.22
C VAL A 235 1.77 -10.80 -4.36
N ALA A 236 1.49 -9.81 -5.22
CA ALA A 236 2.46 -9.27 -6.16
C ALA A 236 2.91 -7.87 -5.71
N GLY A 237 4.14 -7.76 -5.20
CA GLY A 237 4.74 -6.54 -4.67
C GLY A 237 5.87 -5.99 -5.54
N LYS A 238 5.73 -4.76 -6.07
CA LYS A 238 6.78 -4.04 -6.77
C LYS A 238 7.44 -3.04 -5.82
N ILE A 239 8.79 -3.04 -5.77
CA ILE A 239 9.59 -2.11 -4.97
C ILE A 239 9.06 -1.94 -3.54
N PRO A 240 8.75 -3.04 -2.82
CA PRO A 240 8.19 -2.97 -1.48
C PRO A 240 9.22 -2.45 -0.46
N GLN A 241 8.73 -1.87 0.63
CA GLN A 241 9.41 -1.92 1.92
C GLN A 241 8.93 -3.19 2.62
N THR A 242 9.84 -3.96 3.19
CA THR A 242 9.56 -5.27 3.81
C THR A 242 9.67 -5.24 5.32
N THR A 243 10.05 -4.12 5.85
CA THR A 243 9.95 -3.75 7.26
C THR A 243 9.80 -2.24 7.40
N TYR A 244 9.00 -1.83 8.34
CA TYR A 244 8.87 -0.44 8.76
C TYR A 244 9.49 -0.23 10.17
N ASP A 245 10.12 -1.23 10.75
CA ASP A 245 11.02 -1.05 11.88
C ASP A 245 12.34 -0.46 11.37
N PHE A 246 12.62 0.80 11.71
CA PHE A 246 13.78 1.51 11.20
C PHE A 246 15.11 1.03 11.81
N ASP A 247 15.11 0.38 12.95
CA ASP A 247 16.31 -0.27 13.48
C ASP A 247 16.76 -1.41 12.57
N ARG A 248 15.81 -2.13 11.95
CA ARG A 248 16.09 -3.16 10.95
C ARG A 248 16.71 -2.59 9.67
N TRP A 249 16.49 -1.30 9.39
CA TRP A 249 17.16 -0.69 8.25
C TRP A 249 18.67 -0.59 8.47
N GLU A 250 19.10 -0.32 9.69
CA GLU A 250 20.52 -0.25 10.04
C GLU A 250 21.15 -1.65 10.12
N THR A 251 20.45 -2.62 10.68
CA THR A 251 20.98 -3.95 11.00
C THR A 251 20.84 -4.95 9.86
N ASP A 252 19.73 -4.92 9.12
CA ASP A 252 19.36 -5.95 8.16
C ASP A 252 19.37 -5.42 6.72
N ILE A 253 18.75 -4.27 6.46
CA ILE A 253 18.66 -3.78 5.08
C ILE A 253 19.99 -3.17 4.61
N TYR A 254 20.69 -2.42 5.46
CA TYR A 254 21.89 -1.65 5.10
C TYR A 254 23.15 -1.97 5.93
N PRO A 255 23.36 -3.20 6.44
CA PRO A 255 24.48 -3.50 7.32
C PRO A 255 25.85 -3.24 6.65
N ASP A 256 25.93 -3.44 5.34
CA ASP A 256 27.17 -3.32 4.56
C ASP A 256 27.60 -1.85 4.31
N PHE A 257 26.72 -0.88 4.58
CA PHE A 257 26.95 0.52 4.23
C PHE A 257 27.35 1.41 5.41
N SER A 258 27.49 0.89 6.63
CA SER A 258 27.60 1.69 7.83
C SER A 258 26.47 2.75 7.89
N PHE A 259 25.31 2.36 7.44
CA PHE A 259 24.13 3.22 7.41
C PHE A 259 23.62 3.49 8.82
N THR A 260 23.25 4.74 9.12
CA THR A 260 22.47 5.11 10.29
C THR A 260 21.39 6.10 9.90
N LEU A 261 20.27 6.08 10.61
CA LEU A 261 19.20 7.07 10.42
C LEU A 261 19.70 8.49 10.63
N GLU A 262 20.54 8.71 11.67
CA GLU A 262 21.17 10.01 11.93
C GLU A 262 21.98 10.52 10.72
N ALA A 263 22.77 9.63 10.11
CA ALA A 263 23.54 9.99 8.90
C ALA A 263 22.64 10.24 7.68
N ALA A 264 21.51 9.55 7.58
CA ALA A 264 20.51 9.77 6.54
C ALA A 264 19.83 11.14 6.70
N PHE A 265 19.40 11.49 7.90
CA PHE A 265 18.84 12.81 8.23
C PHE A 265 19.84 13.94 7.96
N ALA A 266 21.11 13.76 8.39
CA ALA A 266 22.16 14.76 8.14
C ALA A 266 22.48 14.99 6.66
N ARG A 267 22.15 14.04 5.77
CA ARG A 267 22.33 14.15 4.32
C ARG A 267 21.10 14.66 3.58
N ASP A 268 19.96 14.74 4.25
CA ASP A 268 18.73 15.26 3.66
C ASP A 268 18.78 16.79 3.59
N PRO A 269 18.95 17.39 2.40
CA PRO A 269 19.13 18.83 2.26
C PRO A 269 17.85 19.63 2.55
N GLU A 270 16.70 18.96 2.48
CA GLU A 270 15.38 19.56 2.68
C GLU A 270 14.90 19.40 4.12
N GLY A 271 15.52 18.49 4.89
CA GLY A 271 15.18 18.21 6.29
C GLY A 271 13.78 17.59 6.44
N GLU A 272 13.30 16.89 5.41
CA GLU A 272 11.94 16.32 5.40
C GLU A 272 11.91 14.85 5.86
N LEU A 273 13.04 14.15 5.81
CA LEU A 273 13.06 12.72 6.09
C LEU A 273 12.71 12.41 7.55
N GLU A 274 13.35 13.09 8.50
CA GLU A 274 13.07 12.90 9.92
C GLU A 274 11.61 13.20 10.30
N PRO A 275 11.02 14.36 9.94
CA PRO A 275 9.60 14.62 10.17
C PRO A 275 8.66 13.56 9.58
N ARG A 276 9.02 12.99 8.43
CA ARG A 276 8.24 11.90 7.82
C ARG A 276 8.27 10.63 8.64
N LEU A 277 9.44 10.27 9.18
CA LEU A 277 9.56 9.11 10.05
C LEU A 277 8.82 9.32 11.38
N LEU A 278 8.88 10.53 11.95
CA LEU A 278 8.12 10.86 13.15
C LEU A 278 6.59 10.73 12.91
N ASN A 279 6.09 11.29 11.81
CA ASN A 279 4.69 11.15 11.43
C ASN A 279 4.29 9.69 11.15
N PHE A 280 5.22 8.89 10.65
CA PHE A 280 4.98 7.48 10.36
C PHE A 280 4.62 6.68 11.63
N TYR A 281 5.23 7.03 12.75
CA TYR A 281 4.95 6.43 14.06
C TYR A 281 4.02 7.27 14.94
N ALA A 282 3.60 8.46 14.50
CA ALA A 282 2.86 9.42 15.31
C ALA A 282 3.58 9.80 16.63
N ILE A 283 4.89 10.03 16.55
CA ILE A 283 5.77 10.43 17.67
C ILE A 283 6.31 11.84 17.43
N GLU A 284 6.78 12.50 18.51
CA GLU A 284 7.25 13.88 18.46
C GLU A 284 8.75 14.01 18.22
N SER A 285 9.54 12.95 18.55
CA SER A 285 10.99 12.95 18.45
C SER A 285 11.57 11.54 18.25
N MET A 286 12.82 11.46 17.79
CA MET A 286 13.56 10.20 17.74
C MET A 286 13.90 9.64 19.13
N ASP A 287 13.88 10.48 20.18
CA ASP A 287 13.98 10.00 21.55
C ASP A 287 12.77 9.15 21.94
N ASP A 288 11.57 9.48 21.42
CA ASP A 288 10.37 8.67 21.62
C ASP A 288 10.48 7.32 20.90
N TYR A 289 11.07 7.32 19.70
CA TYR A 289 11.33 6.10 18.93
C TYR A 289 12.23 5.10 19.69
N ALA A 290 13.17 5.59 20.45
CA ALA A 290 14.09 4.77 21.26
C ALA A 290 13.47 4.24 22.57
N THR A 291 12.18 4.52 22.83
CA THR A 291 11.51 4.05 24.05
C THR A 291 10.71 2.78 23.81
N THR A 292 10.52 1.99 24.87
CA THR A 292 9.66 0.80 24.82
C THR A 292 8.17 1.11 24.60
N ALA A 293 7.80 2.38 24.61
CA ALA A 293 6.39 2.79 24.39
C ALA A 293 5.88 2.47 22.99
N ILE A 294 6.79 2.32 22.02
CA ILE A 294 6.43 2.00 20.63
C ILE A 294 6.92 0.61 20.19
N ASP A 295 7.45 -0.22 21.09
CA ASP A 295 7.92 -1.57 20.72
C ASP A 295 6.81 -2.39 20.07
N ASP A 296 5.62 -2.45 20.67
CA ASP A 296 4.44 -3.14 20.09
C ASP A 296 4.06 -2.56 18.71
N TYR A 297 4.26 -1.25 18.51
CA TYR A 297 3.99 -0.62 17.20
C TYR A 297 5.04 -1.06 16.16
N ARG A 298 6.31 -1.11 16.54
CA ARG A 298 7.40 -1.53 15.67
C ARG A 298 7.25 -2.99 15.26
N GLU A 299 6.91 -3.87 16.22
CA GLU A 299 6.60 -5.28 15.97
C GLU A 299 5.43 -5.43 14.99
N ASP A 300 4.34 -4.66 15.16
CA ASP A 300 3.16 -4.69 14.30
C ASP A 300 3.43 -4.24 12.83
N VAL A 301 4.56 -3.64 12.55
CA VAL A 301 4.91 -3.13 11.21
C VAL A 301 6.22 -3.73 10.67
N ASP A 302 6.72 -4.78 11.31
CA ASP A 302 7.90 -5.52 10.86
C ASP A 302 7.53 -6.81 10.13
N MET A 303 7.26 -6.70 8.84
CA MET A 303 6.87 -7.83 8.00
C MET A 303 7.95 -8.91 7.89
N LEU A 304 9.22 -8.62 8.18
CA LEU A 304 10.27 -9.65 8.16
C LEU A 304 10.11 -10.63 9.33
N ASP A 305 9.68 -10.17 10.51
CA ASP A 305 9.43 -11.03 11.66
C ASP A 305 8.07 -11.76 11.60
N MET A 306 7.15 -11.28 10.76
CA MET A 306 5.84 -11.90 10.57
C MET A 306 5.89 -13.17 9.72
N VAL A 307 6.97 -13.38 8.95
CA VAL A 307 7.05 -14.49 7.99
C VAL A 307 6.89 -15.84 8.67
N SER A 308 5.92 -16.61 8.22
CA SER A 308 5.60 -17.94 8.75
C SER A 308 5.35 -18.96 7.63
N SER A 309 5.37 -20.24 7.96
CA SER A 309 5.27 -21.32 6.95
C SER A 309 3.88 -21.47 6.32
N ASP A 310 2.86 -20.81 6.83
CA ASP A 310 1.48 -20.81 6.30
C ASP A 310 1.14 -19.57 5.47
N ASP A 311 2.15 -18.73 5.22
CA ASP A 311 2.01 -17.55 4.38
C ASP A 311 1.78 -17.89 2.91
N PRO A 312 1.07 -17.02 2.17
CA PRO A 312 0.81 -17.25 0.77
C PRO A 312 2.07 -17.06 -0.09
N GLU A 313 2.06 -17.64 -1.27
CA GLU A 313 3.12 -17.43 -2.26
C GLU A 313 3.24 -15.94 -2.63
N LEU A 314 4.48 -15.44 -2.73
CA LEU A 314 4.79 -14.05 -3.04
C LEU A 314 5.41 -13.90 -4.44
N TRP A 315 5.17 -12.75 -5.07
CA TRP A 315 5.89 -12.25 -6.22
C TRP A 315 6.49 -10.88 -5.90
N LEU A 316 7.82 -10.76 -5.95
CA LEU A 316 8.54 -9.57 -5.48
C LEU A 316 9.51 -9.05 -6.54
N GLN A 317 9.50 -7.75 -6.81
CA GLN A 317 10.46 -7.13 -7.73
C GLN A 317 10.99 -5.80 -7.21
N SER A 318 12.33 -5.65 -7.17
CA SER A 318 13.04 -4.37 -6.99
C SER A 318 14.34 -4.37 -7.80
N THR A 319 14.29 -3.80 -9.00
CA THR A 319 15.39 -3.82 -9.99
C THR A 319 15.70 -2.45 -10.59
N SER A 320 15.16 -1.37 -10.02
CA SER A 320 15.25 -0.03 -10.58
C SER A 320 16.18 0.93 -9.83
N VAL A 321 16.70 0.51 -8.67
CA VAL A 321 17.58 1.31 -7.81
C VAL A 321 18.96 0.67 -7.75
N PRO A 322 20.06 1.45 -7.85
CA PRO A 322 21.41 0.94 -7.70
C PRO A 322 21.67 0.27 -6.35
N LEU A 323 22.57 -0.73 -6.34
CA LEU A 323 22.93 -1.51 -5.14
C LEU A 323 23.91 -0.80 -4.19
N GLY A 324 24.31 0.43 -4.48
CA GLY A 324 25.22 1.21 -3.62
C GLY A 324 24.52 1.87 -2.44
N VAL A 325 25.28 2.60 -1.63
CA VAL A 325 24.74 3.44 -0.56
C VAL A 325 23.60 4.32 -1.09
N PRO A 326 22.42 4.31 -0.48
CA PRO A 326 21.30 5.14 -0.96
C PRO A 326 21.62 6.63 -0.78
N GLU A 327 21.64 7.38 -1.89
CA GLU A 327 21.96 8.82 -1.90
C GLU A 327 20.72 9.70 -1.96
N THR A 328 19.56 9.13 -2.21
CA THR A 328 18.27 9.84 -2.30
C THR A 328 17.21 9.11 -1.48
N GLU A 329 16.19 9.83 -1.06
CA GLU A 329 15.03 9.23 -0.39
C GLU A 329 14.42 8.08 -1.22
N GLY A 330 14.25 8.29 -2.52
CA GLY A 330 13.74 7.24 -3.41
C GLY A 330 14.61 5.98 -3.44
N ALA A 331 15.94 6.14 -3.42
CA ALA A 331 16.88 5.02 -3.32
C ALA A 331 16.81 4.33 -1.95
N LEU A 332 16.67 5.12 -0.88
CA LEU A 332 16.52 4.62 0.49
C LEU A 332 15.24 3.77 0.63
N LEU A 333 14.11 4.30 0.15
CA LEU A 333 12.81 3.63 0.34
C LEU A 333 12.57 2.44 -0.62
N HIS A 334 13.32 2.34 -1.72
CA HIS A 334 13.07 1.32 -2.75
C HIS A 334 14.31 0.48 -3.07
N HIS A 335 15.26 0.42 -2.14
CA HIS A 335 16.49 -0.35 -2.33
C HIS A 335 16.17 -1.83 -2.54
N PRO A 336 16.86 -2.52 -3.46
CA PRO A 336 16.65 -3.94 -3.73
C PRO A 336 16.83 -4.87 -2.52
N PHE A 337 17.57 -4.43 -1.51
CA PHE A 337 17.81 -5.23 -0.30
C PHE A 337 16.57 -5.46 0.55
N PHE A 338 15.56 -4.62 0.47
CA PHE A 338 14.25 -4.96 1.05
C PHE A 338 13.71 -6.29 0.50
N VAL A 339 13.80 -6.51 -0.80
CA VAL A 339 13.38 -7.79 -1.41
C VAL A 339 14.35 -8.91 -1.04
N ARG A 340 15.66 -8.65 -0.97
CA ARG A 340 16.67 -9.64 -0.56
C ARG A 340 16.32 -10.25 0.80
N GLU A 341 16.14 -9.39 1.80
CA GLU A 341 15.88 -9.83 3.18
C GLU A 341 14.56 -10.62 3.29
N LEU A 342 13.51 -10.16 2.61
CA LEU A 342 12.26 -10.91 2.62
C LEU A 342 12.38 -12.26 1.91
N VAL A 343 13.16 -12.35 0.83
CA VAL A 343 13.42 -13.64 0.16
C VAL A 343 14.17 -14.59 1.10
N GLU A 344 15.17 -14.11 1.83
CA GLU A 344 15.89 -14.91 2.82
C GLU A 344 14.96 -15.42 3.94
N ALA A 345 14.07 -14.55 4.43
CA ALA A 345 13.08 -14.94 5.45
C ALA A 345 12.07 -15.96 4.92
N THR A 346 11.52 -15.74 3.71
CA THR A 346 10.56 -16.68 3.09
C THR A 346 11.21 -18.01 2.73
N ASP A 347 12.45 -18.03 2.26
CA ASP A 347 13.21 -19.28 2.02
C ASP A 347 13.41 -20.06 3.32
N ALA A 348 13.75 -19.38 4.42
CA ALA A 348 13.93 -20.01 5.74
C ALA A 348 12.62 -20.61 6.28
N ALA A 349 11.48 -19.96 6.02
CA ALA A 349 10.14 -20.42 6.42
C ALA A 349 9.55 -21.48 5.45
N GLY A 350 10.15 -21.68 4.28
CA GLY A 350 9.63 -22.58 3.24
C GLY A 350 8.48 -22.01 2.44
N VAL A 351 8.32 -20.68 2.42
CA VAL A 351 7.31 -19.96 1.63
C VAL A 351 7.78 -19.78 0.20
N ALA A 352 6.98 -20.23 -0.77
CA ALA A 352 7.32 -20.08 -2.17
C ALA A 352 7.34 -18.59 -2.59
N THR A 353 8.45 -18.14 -3.21
CA THR A 353 8.61 -16.76 -3.64
C THR A 353 9.16 -16.68 -5.05
N VAL A 354 8.43 -16.00 -5.95
CA VAL A 354 8.94 -15.58 -7.26
C VAL A 354 9.55 -14.19 -7.10
N TYR A 355 10.82 -14.03 -7.42
CA TYR A 355 11.48 -12.75 -7.16
C TYR A 355 12.47 -12.33 -8.24
N ALA A 356 12.71 -11.01 -8.31
CA ALA A 356 13.84 -10.41 -8.98
C ALA A 356 14.29 -9.16 -8.21
N TRP A 357 15.53 -9.15 -7.71
CA TRP A 357 16.11 -7.99 -7.05
C TRP A 357 17.54 -7.73 -7.52
N GLY A 358 17.95 -6.48 -7.48
CA GLY A 358 19.26 -6.07 -7.93
C GLY A 358 19.21 -4.89 -8.89
N TYR A 359 20.30 -4.65 -9.65
CA TYR A 359 20.39 -3.53 -10.58
C TYR A 359 21.28 -3.86 -11.78
N GLY A 360 20.87 -3.44 -12.97
CA GLY A 360 21.65 -3.57 -14.20
C GLY A 360 21.97 -5.04 -14.54
N ASN A 361 23.24 -5.42 -14.49
CA ASN A 361 23.70 -6.80 -14.76
C ASN A 361 23.79 -7.67 -13.49
N GLU A 362 23.49 -7.11 -12.32
CA GLU A 362 23.56 -7.78 -11.02
C GLU A 362 22.14 -8.05 -10.52
N ILE A 363 21.38 -8.85 -11.28
CA ILE A 363 20.03 -9.27 -10.93
C ILE A 363 20.06 -10.67 -10.36
N ASN A 364 19.54 -10.80 -9.15
CA ASN A 364 19.24 -12.08 -8.51
C ASN A 364 17.75 -12.39 -8.74
N ALA A 365 17.46 -13.61 -9.13
CA ALA A 365 16.11 -13.99 -9.47
C ALA A 365 15.85 -15.46 -9.18
N SER A 366 14.61 -15.79 -8.83
CA SER A 366 14.15 -17.17 -8.64
C SER A 366 14.25 -17.97 -9.95
N GLU A 367 14.26 -19.31 -9.84
CA GLU A 367 14.25 -20.20 -11.03
C GLU A 367 12.99 -19.96 -11.89
N ARG A 368 11.84 -19.86 -11.24
CA ARG A 368 10.59 -19.47 -11.90
C ARG A 368 10.63 -17.97 -12.18
N GLN A 369 10.46 -17.64 -13.45
CA GLN A 369 10.31 -16.26 -13.91
C GLN A 369 8.94 -16.09 -14.57
N GLU A 370 8.14 -15.19 -14.04
CA GLU A 370 6.84 -14.82 -14.61
C GLU A 370 6.54 -13.35 -14.33
N ALA A 371 5.70 -12.74 -15.15
CA ALA A 371 5.24 -11.37 -14.87
C ALA A 371 4.26 -11.37 -13.69
N SER A 372 4.18 -10.24 -12.95
CA SER A 372 3.22 -10.07 -11.85
C SER A 372 1.79 -10.42 -12.23
N ARG A 373 1.36 -10.00 -13.43
CA ARG A 373 0.04 -10.34 -13.99
C ARG A 373 -0.18 -11.85 -14.09
N ASP A 374 0.79 -12.57 -14.65
CA ASP A 374 0.67 -14.01 -14.90
C ASP A 374 0.70 -14.80 -13.58
N PHE A 375 1.49 -14.33 -12.60
CA PHE A 375 1.48 -14.81 -11.23
C PHE A 375 0.07 -14.67 -10.60
N LEU A 376 -0.51 -13.47 -10.62
CA LEU A 376 -1.82 -13.19 -10.05
C LEU A 376 -2.93 -14.02 -10.71
N ILE A 377 -2.89 -14.16 -12.04
CA ILE A 377 -3.83 -15.00 -12.78
C ILE A 377 -3.68 -16.47 -12.34
N ARG A 378 -2.47 -16.98 -12.30
CA ARG A 378 -2.20 -18.36 -11.87
C ARG A 378 -2.75 -18.63 -10.48
N LYS A 379 -2.50 -17.74 -9.51
CA LYS A 379 -2.99 -17.89 -8.13
C LYS A 379 -4.52 -17.93 -8.03
N LEU A 380 -5.22 -17.37 -9.01
CA LEU A 380 -6.69 -17.31 -9.03
C LEU A 380 -7.34 -18.40 -9.89
N THR A 381 -6.57 -19.11 -10.72
CA THR A 381 -7.14 -20.07 -11.71
C THR A 381 -6.70 -21.51 -11.50
N ASP A 382 -5.59 -21.75 -10.76
CA ASP A 382 -5.13 -23.07 -10.36
C ASP A 382 -5.84 -23.55 -9.08
#